data_5e1d4c64cc394dde95bc60a59ae5d8b9
#
_entry.id   5e1d4c64cc394dde95bc60a59ae5d8b9
#
_cell.length_a   1.000
_cell.length_b   1.000
_cell.length_c   1.000
_cell.angle_alpha   90.00
_cell.angle_beta   90.00
_cell.angle_gamma   90.00
#
_symmetry.space_group_name_H-M   'P 1'
#
loop_
_entity.id
_entity.type
_entity.pdbx_description
1 polymer ?
#
loop_
_entity_poly.entity_id
_entity_poly.type
_entity_poly.pdbx_seq_one_letter_code
_entity_poly.pdbx_strand_id
1 'polypeptide(L)'
;MLGAAGSAAAADINKGGQIYSMHCANCHGGSGIPMMPGSPNFQRSEKLFQTDAMLLASIRRGKNAMPAYAGLLRDQEIMDVIAYLRTMQR
;
A
#
# COMPACT_ATOMS: atom_id res chain seq x y z
N MET A 1 -10.06 0.27 30.77
CA MET A 1 -9.93 0.61 30.09
C MET A 1 -9.56 0.75 29.24
N LEU A 2 -9.18 0.67 29.13
CA LEU A 2 -8.80 0.87 28.57
C LEU A 2 -8.68 1.03 27.56
N GLY A 3 -8.55 1.03 27.87
CA GLY A 3 -8.25 1.25 26.88
C GLY A 3 -8.05 1.23 25.49
N ALA A 4 -8.99 1.06 24.94
CA ALA A 4 -8.99 1.19 23.49
C ALA A 4 -8.59 2.60 23.02
N ALA A 5 -8.46 3.52 23.97
CA ALA A 5 -8.07 4.88 23.61
C ALA A 5 -6.74 4.86 22.87
N GLY A 6 -6.69 5.52 21.73
CA GLY A 6 -5.49 5.62 20.94
C GLY A 6 -5.17 4.41 20.07
N SER A 7 -5.96 3.36 20.14
CA SER A 7 -5.73 2.21 19.27
C SER A 7 -6.03 2.60 17.81
N ALA A 8 -5.08 2.32 16.93
CA ALA A 8 -5.34 2.45 15.51
C ALA A 8 -6.33 1.38 15.08
N ALA A 9 -7.18 1.69 14.13
CA ALA A 9 -8.02 0.69 13.52
C ALA A 9 -7.15 -0.35 12.83
N ALA A 10 -7.53 -1.62 12.89
CA ALA A 10 -6.86 -2.65 12.13
C ALA A 10 -7.01 -2.36 10.64
N ALA A 11 -6.00 -2.67 9.86
CA ALA A 11 -6.04 -2.48 8.43
C ALA A 11 -7.06 -3.43 7.80
N ASP A 12 -7.79 -2.91 6.83
CA ASP A 12 -8.84 -3.64 6.12
C ASP A 12 -8.31 -4.06 4.75
N ILE A 13 -7.99 -5.34 4.62
CA ILE A 13 -7.43 -5.89 3.38
C ILE A 13 -8.42 -5.76 2.21
N ASN A 14 -9.70 -5.94 2.46
CA ASN A 14 -10.70 -5.84 1.41
C ASN A 14 -10.79 -4.41 0.88
N LYS A 15 -10.82 -3.45 1.76
CA LYS A 15 -10.83 -2.04 1.37
C LYS A 15 -9.52 -1.67 0.67
N GLY A 16 -8.41 -2.18 1.19
CA GLY A 16 -7.09 -1.97 0.57
C GLY A 16 -7.05 -2.51 -0.85
N GLY A 17 -7.66 -3.68 -1.08
CA GLY A 17 -7.75 -4.25 -2.41
C GLY A 17 -8.57 -3.41 -3.38
N GLN A 18 -9.66 -2.82 -2.90
CA GLN A 18 -10.47 -1.93 -3.72
C GLN A 18 -9.67 -0.68 -4.11
N ILE A 19 -8.99 -0.08 -3.16
CA ILE A 19 -8.17 1.10 -3.40
C ILE A 19 -7.02 0.77 -4.35
N TYR A 20 -6.37 -0.37 -4.13
CA TYR A 20 -5.28 -0.84 -4.99
C TYR A 20 -5.76 -0.98 -6.44
N SER A 21 -6.91 -1.59 -6.65
CA SER A 21 -7.47 -1.77 -8.00
C SER A 21 -7.73 -0.44 -8.69
N MET A 22 -8.15 0.57 -7.95
CA MET A 22 -8.48 1.87 -8.50
C MET A 22 -7.25 2.72 -8.78
N HIS A 23 -6.24 2.66 -7.90
CA HIS A 23 -5.15 3.64 -7.93
C HIS A 23 -3.78 3.05 -8.20
N CYS A 24 -3.58 1.77 -8.01
CA CYS A 24 -2.25 1.16 -7.99
C CYS A 24 -2.03 0.12 -9.08
N ALA A 25 -3.06 -0.66 -9.40
CA ALA A 25 -2.93 -1.81 -10.27
C ALA A 25 -2.51 -1.46 -11.69
N ASN A 26 -2.83 -0.24 -12.15
CA ASN A 26 -2.49 0.17 -13.50
C ASN A 26 -0.98 0.08 -13.77
N CYS A 27 -0.16 0.37 -12.77
CA CYS A 27 1.30 0.30 -12.89
C CYS A 27 1.87 -0.92 -12.20
N HIS A 28 1.32 -1.27 -11.02
CA HIS A 28 1.86 -2.35 -10.19
C HIS A 28 1.29 -3.73 -10.54
N GLY A 29 0.31 -3.78 -11.43
CA GLY A 29 -0.32 -5.02 -11.87
C GLY A 29 -1.39 -5.50 -10.91
N GLY A 30 -2.41 -6.16 -11.44
CA GLY A 30 -3.53 -6.64 -10.64
C GLY A 30 -3.14 -7.72 -9.62
N SER A 31 -2.04 -8.44 -9.88
CA SER A 31 -1.57 -9.50 -8.98
C SER A 31 -0.22 -9.16 -8.34
N GLY A 32 0.28 -7.94 -8.51
CA GLY A 32 1.56 -7.50 -7.96
C GLY A 32 2.75 -7.69 -8.88
N ILE A 33 2.54 -8.30 -10.04
CA ILE A 33 3.57 -8.38 -11.08
C ILE A 33 3.49 -7.05 -11.86
N PRO A 34 4.57 -6.26 -11.89
CA PRO A 34 4.50 -4.89 -12.39
C PRO A 34 4.20 -4.83 -13.89
N MET A 35 3.40 -3.83 -14.25
CA MET A 35 3.13 -3.50 -15.64
C MET A 35 4.04 -2.39 -16.13
N MET A 36 4.50 -1.52 -15.22
CA MET A 36 5.39 -0.42 -15.56
C MET A 36 6.84 -0.85 -15.28
N PRO A 37 7.77 -0.68 -16.25
CA PRO A 37 9.18 -1.02 -16.01
C PRO A 37 9.74 -0.24 -14.83
N GLY A 38 10.53 -0.92 -14.00
CA GLY A 38 11.14 -0.33 -12.82
C GLY A 38 10.29 -0.38 -11.56
N SER A 39 9.02 -0.75 -11.68
CA SER A 39 8.17 -0.93 -10.50
C SER A 39 8.52 -2.23 -9.79
N PRO A 40 8.35 -2.26 -8.45
CA PRO A 40 8.65 -3.48 -7.71
C PRO A 40 7.67 -4.60 -8.03
N ASN A 41 8.16 -5.84 -7.95
CA ASN A 41 7.33 -7.03 -8.07
C ASN A 41 6.92 -7.45 -6.65
N PHE A 42 5.66 -7.22 -6.29
CA PHE A 42 5.18 -7.50 -4.94
C PHE A 42 5.04 -9.00 -4.67
N GLN A 43 4.86 -9.82 -5.71
CA GLN A 43 4.85 -11.28 -5.51
C GLN A 43 6.20 -11.77 -5.02
N ARG A 44 7.28 -11.11 -5.44
CA ARG A 44 8.64 -11.43 -5.02
C ARG A 44 9.05 -10.64 -3.77
N SER A 45 8.13 -9.97 -3.13
CA SER A 45 8.35 -9.17 -1.92
C SER A 45 9.26 -7.96 -2.12
N GLU A 46 9.49 -7.55 -3.36
CA GLU A 46 10.35 -6.40 -3.62
C GLU A 46 9.75 -5.16 -2.95
N LYS A 47 10.58 -4.40 -2.24
CA LYS A 47 10.22 -3.21 -1.46
C LYS A 47 9.30 -3.48 -0.26
N LEU A 48 8.96 -4.73 0.02
CA LEU A 48 8.06 -5.06 1.13
C LEU A 48 8.80 -5.43 2.42
N PHE A 49 10.14 -5.48 2.40
CA PHE A 49 10.95 -5.72 3.60
C PHE A 49 11.22 -4.40 4.33
N GLN A 50 10.16 -3.65 4.56
CA GLN A 50 10.19 -2.37 5.25
C GLN A 50 9.04 -2.34 6.25
N THR A 51 9.14 -1.44 7.22
CA THR A 51 8.03 -1.25 8.15
C THR A 51 6.84 -0.61 7.42
N ASP A 52 5.66 -0.81 7.99
CA ASP A 52 4.46 -0.15 7.46
C ASP A 52 4.61 1.37 7.47
N ALA A 53 5.27 1.93 8.49
CA ALA A 53 5.49 3.37 8.57
C ALA A 53 6.36 3.88 7.42
N MET A 54 7.37 3.12 7.03
CA MET A 54 8.24 3.49 5.91
C MET A 54 7.49 3.41 4.59
N LEU A 55 6.67 2.38 4.42
CA LEU A 55 5.84 2.24 3.22
C LEU A 55 4.80 3.35 3.15
N LEU A 56 4.18 3.69 4.28
CA LEU A 56 3.23 4.79 4.35
C LEU A 56 3.88 6.09 3.87
N ALA A 57 5.06 6.39 4.40
CA ALA A 57 5.78 7.60 4.02
C ALA A 57 6.11 7.62 2.52
N SER A 58 6.53 6.48 1.97
CA SER A 58 6.86 6.37 0.55
C SER A 58 5.65 6.60 -0.35
N ILE A 59 4.52 6.02 0.00
CA ILE A 59 3.30 6.15 -0.80
C ILE A 59 2.76 7.59 -0.71
N ARG A 60 2.83 8.20 0.47
CA ARG A 60 2.43 9.59 0.63
C ARG A 60 3.27 10.52 -0.23
N ARG A 61 4.57 10.28 -0.27
CA ARG A 61 5.53 11.15 -0.95
C ARG A 61 5.54 10.96 -2.46
N GLY A 62 5.35 9.73 -2.92
CA GLY A 62 5.53 9.38 -4.32
C GLY A 62 7.01 9.38 -4.69
N LYS A 63 7.31 8.93 -5.89
CA LYS A 63 8.68 8.92 -6.42
C LYS A 63 8.64 8.69 -7.91
N ASN A 64 9.35 9.54 -8.66
CA ASN A 64 9.43 9.42 -10.12
C ASN A 64 8.01 9.41 -10.73
N ALA A 65 7.68 8.39 -11.51
CA ALA A 65 6.37 8.28 -12.14
C ALA A 65 5.24 7.92 -11.16
N MET A 66 5.59 7.44 -9.97
CA MET A 66 4.58 7.13 -8.95
C MET A 66 4.10 8.43 -8.29
N PRO A 67 2.80 8.75 -8.40
CA PRO A 67 2.30 9.99 -7.83
C PRO A 67 2.31 9.97 -6.30
N ALA A 68 2.29 11.16 -5.71
CA ALA A 68 2.16 11.31 -4.27
C ALA A 68 0.69 11.18 -3.88
N TYR A 69 0.42 10.36 -2.88
CA TYR A 69 -0.96 10.14 -2.42
C TYR A 69 -1.34 10.92 -1.18
N ALA A 70 -0.41 11.72 -0.63
CA ALA A 70 -0.76 12.62 0.44
C ALA A 70 -1.83 13.59 -0.05
N GLY A 71 -2.94 13.68 0.68
CA GLY A 71 -4.06 14.52 0.29
C GLY A 71 -5.08 13.85 -0.64
N LEU A 72 -4.71 12.75 -1.29
CA LEU A 72 -5.63 11.95 -2.11
C LEU A 72 -6.21 10.79 -1.32
N LEU A 73 -5.37 10.13 -0.54
CA LEU A 73 -5.76 9.03 0.33
C LEU A 73 -5.42 9.40 1.77
N ARG A 74 -6.29 9.02 2.68
CA ARG A 74 -6.02 9.16 4.11
C ARG A 74 -4.98 8.11 4.52
N ASP A 75 -4.28 8.37 5.61
CA ASP A 75 -3.28 7.44 6.10
C ASP A 75 -3.85 6.05 6.35
N GLN A 76 -5.07 5.97 6.92
CA GLN A 76 -5.70 4.67 7.15
C GLN A 76 -5.94 3.93 5.83
N GLU A 77 -6.33 4.65 4.79
CA GLU A 77 -6.55 4.04 3.47
C GLU A 77 -5.25 3.50 2.90
N ILE A 78 -4.15 4.23 3.08
CA ILE A 78 -2.83 3.77 2.64
C ILE A 78 -2.41 2.54 3.46
N MET A 79 -2.68 2.53 4.76
CA MET A 79 -2.39 1.37 5.60
C MET A 79 -3.19 0.14 5.15
N ASP A 80 -4.43 0.34 4.73
CA ASP A 80 -5.26 -0.73 4.17
C ASP A 80 -4.62 -1.29 2.90
N VAL A 81 -4.12 -0.40 2.03
CA VAL A 81 -3.41 -0.81 0.82
C VAL A 81 -2.15 -1.60 1.16
N ILE A 82 -1.37 -1.12 2.14
CA ILE A 82 -0.15 -1.81 2.55
C ILE A 82 -0.45 -3.23 3.02
N ALA A 83 -1.50 -3.38 3.83
CA ALA A 83 -1.91 -4.71 4.28
C ALA A 83 -2.28 -5.61 3.09
N TYR A 84 -2.94 -5.04 2.10
CA TYR A 84 -3.29 -5.78 0.89
C TYR A 84 -2.03 -6.18 0.09
N LEU A 85 -1.06 -5.26 -0.05
CA LEU A 85 0.20 -5.56 -0.75
C LEU A 85 0.89 -6.78 -0.13
N ARG A 86 0.87 -6.89 1.18
CA ARG A 86 1.54 -8.00 1.86
C ARG A 86 0.87 -9.34 1.59
N THR A 87 -0.39 -9.35 1.15
CA THR A 87 -1.07 -10.60 0.75
C THR A 87 -0.61 -11.08 -0.62
N MET A 88 0.06 -10.24 -1.38
CA MET A 88 0.52 -10.60 -2.72
C MET A 88 1.83 -11.39 -2.72
N GLN A 89 2.55 -11.37 -1.61
CA GLN A 89 3.83 -12.08 -1.48
C GLN A 89 3.63 -13.59 -1.69
N ARG A 90 4.53 -14.18 -2.46
CA ARG A 90 4.44 -15.60 -2.81
C ARG A 90 5.74 -16.31 -2.57
#